data_8e8e4a61de215f9e5523a21529c48a2d
#
_entry.id   8e8e4a61de215f9e5523a21529c48a2d
#
_cell.length_a   1.000
_cell.length_b   1.000
_cell.length_c   1.000
_cell.angle_alpha   90.00
_cell.angle_beta   90.00
_cell.angle_gamma   90.00
#
_symmetry.space_group_name_H-M   'P 1'
#
loop_
_entity.id
_entity.type
_entity.pdbx_description
1 polymer ?
#
loop_
_entity_poly.entity_id
_entity_poly.type
_entity_poly.pdbx_seq_one_letter_code
_entity_poly.pdbx_strand_id
1 'polypeptide(L)'
;MLVSDAARTAEDLRRQYGLGSEPGPYLPFAGTRGHSVPLEPPAYLEFHTIEDRDAAKATETGRRVLAVERAGGGLFSWCVRVEDLEAVSNRLGIQIFDYTTPHGDGTSRGWRSVSGPRHLPFFIDYPHNGDRVGRWRAMYERVGHTSSPGSFSELTISGSEREMLDWLGPHDLPLRFVAGSQGICEVRIATRSGDLVIR
;
A
#
# COMPACT_ATOMS: atom_id res chain seq x y z
N MET A 1 -4.25 -3.55 1.66
CA MET A 1 -5.01 -4.81 1.93
C MET A 1 -6.31 -4.83 1.14
N LEU A 2 -6.89 -6.00 0.86
CA LEU A 2 -8.19 -6.13 0.21
C LEU A 2 -9.26 -6.52 1.24
N VAL A 3 -10.38 -5.83 1.21
CA VAL A 3 -11.50 -6.01 2.14
C VAL A 3 -12.82 -6.08 1.38
N SER A 4 -13.83 -6.69 1.97
CA SER A 4 -15.17 -6.80 1.38
C SER A 4 -16.04 -5.57 1.55
N ASP A 5 -15.80 -4.80 2.63
CA ASP A 5 -16.59 -3.61 3.01
C ASP A 5 -15.65 -2.54 3.59
N ALA A 6 -15.48 -1.46 2.84
CA ALA A 6 -14.59 -0.38 3.22
C ALA A 6 -15.12 0.43 4.41
N ALA A 7 -16.44 0.68 4.47
CA ALA A 7 -17.03 1.47 5.55
C ALA A 7 -16.88 0.73 6.88
N ARG A 8 -17.22 -0.55 6.90
CA ARG A 8 -17.03 -1.40 8.07
C ARG A 8 -15.58 -1.53 8.49
N THR A 9 -14.67 -1.72 7.52
CA THR A 9 -13.22 -1.80 7.81
C THR A 9 -12.70 -0.50 8.41
N ALA A 10 -13.12 0.67 7.89
CA ALA A 10 -12.75 1.97 8.44
C ALA A 10 -13.23 2.13 9.89
N GLU A 11 -14.47 1.72 10.18
CA GLU A 11 -15.04 1.73 11.53
C GLU A 11 -14.29 0.77 12.46
N ASP A 12 -14.00 -0.45 12.02
CA ASP A 12 -13.27 -1.45 12.81
C ASP A 12 -11.82 -0.99 13.10
N LEU A 13 -11.10 -0.41 12.12
CA LEU A 13 -9.78 0.15 12.32
C LEU A 13 -9.79 1.30 13.34
N ARG A 14 -10.80 2.16 13.26
CA ARG A 14 -10.98 3.25 14.24
C ARG A 14 -11.28 2.73 15.64
N ARG A 15 -12.21 1.79 15.77
CA ARG A 15 -12.64 1.24 17.05
C ARG A 15 -11.56 0.40 17.73
N GLN A 16 -10.89 -0.48 16.96
CA GLN A 16 -9.93 -1.43 17.53
C GLN A 16 -8.55 -0.84 17.72
N TYR A 17 -8.12 0.03 16.80
CA TYR A 17 -6.75 0.52 16.72
C TYR A 17 -6.63 2.05 16.83
N GLY A 18 -7.73 2.77 16.88
CA GLY A 18 -7.72 4.23 16.88
C GLY A 18 -7.21 4.84 15.57
N LEU A 19 -7.26 4.08 14.47
CA LEU A 19 -6.77 4.51 13.16
C LEU A 19 -7.89 5.18 12.37
N GLY A 20 -7.72 6.47 12.07
CA GLY A 20 -8.57 7.20 11.14
C GLY A 20 -8.18 6.92 9.69
N SER A 21 -9.16 7.00 8.78
CA SER A 21 -8.95 6.84 7.34
C SER A 21 -9.83 7.79 6.54
N GLU A 22 -9.48 8.02 5.28
CA GLU A 22 -10.34 8.75 4.34
C GLU A 22 -10.45 8.01 3.01
N PRO A 23 -11.58 8.19 2.27
CA PRO A 23 -11.74 7.62 0.95
C PRO A 23 -10.65 8.07 -0.02
N GLY A 24 -10.11 7.13 -0.76
CA GLY A 24 -9.15 7.35 -1.82
C GLY A 24 -9.78 7.31 -3.22
N PRO A 25 -8.96 7.40 -4.26
CA PRO A 25 -9.45 7.39 -5.63
C PRO A 25 -9.96 6.01 -6.05
N TYR A 26 -10.82 6.00 -7.06
CA TYR A 26 -11.08 4.82 -7.86
C TYR A 26 -9.88 4.51 -8.76
N LEU A 27 -9.48 3.25 -8.82
CA LEU A 27 -8.35 2.76 -9.62
C LEU A 27 -8.87 1.90 -10.79
N PRO A 28 -9.07 2.49 -11.99
CA PRO A 28 -9.67 1.79 -13.13
C PRO A 28 -8.90 0.53 -13.55
N PHE A 29 -7.56 0.58 -13.47
CA PHE A 29 -6.69 -0.53 -13.81
C PHE A 29 -6.76 -1.71 -12.82
N ALA A 30 -7.42 -1.54 -11.70
CA ALA A 30 -7.63 -2.59 -10.70
C ALA A 30 -9.11 -2.88 -10.46
N GLY A 31 -10.02 -2.00 -10.92
CA GLY A 31 -11.45 -2.07 -10.65
C GLY A 31 -11.78 -1.87 -9.17
N THR A 32 -10.93 -1.12 -8.44
CA THR A 32 -11.04 -0.96 -6.99
C THR A 32 -11.17 0.49 -6.58
N ARG A 33 -11.78 0.72 -5.42
CA ARG A 33 -11.67 1.97 -4.69
C ARG A 33 -10.86 1.76 -3.44
N GLY A 34 -9.90 2.66 -3.22
CA GLY A 34 -9.04 2.66 -2.04
C GLY A 34 -9.60 3.49 -0.88
N HIS A 35 -9.07 3.23 0.29
CA HIS A 35 -9.11 4.11 1.47
C HIS A 35 -7.70 4.21 2.02
N SER A 36 -7.29 5.42 2.38
CA SER A 36 -5.96 5.67 2.93
C SER A 36 -6.03 5.88 4.43
N VAL A 37 -5.20 5.15 5.16
CA VAL A 37 -4.90 5.35 6.58
C VAL A 37 -3.52 5.99 6.63
N PRO A 38 -3.41 7.32 6.75
CA PRO A 38 -2.11 7.98 6.84
C PRO A 38 -1.44 7.59 8.17
N LEU A 39 -0.16 7.27 8.09
CA LEU A 39 0.71 7.05 9.24
C LEU A 39 1.67 8.22 9.35
N GLU A 40 2.64 8.16 10.27
CA GLU A 40 3.69 9.17 10.29
C GLU A 40 4.33 9.28 8.89
N PRO A 41 4.29 10.47 8.27
CA PRO A 41 4.76 10.64 6.89
C PRO A 41 6.22 10.21 6.70
N PRO A 42 6.53 9.51 5.59
CA PRO A 42 5.71 9.32 4.40
C PRO A 42 4.92 7.99 4.36
N ALA A 43 4.78 7.28 5.46
CA ALA A 43 4.14 5.96 5.51
C ALA A 43 2.60 6.05 5.46
N TYR A 44 1.97 5.03 4.90
CA TYR A 44 0.52 4.87 4.90
C TYR A 44 0.14 3.39 4.72
N LEU A 45 -1.04 3.03 5.23
CA LEU A 45 -1.71 1.78 4.94
C LEU A 45 -2.89 2.08 4.00
N GLU A 46 -3.13 1.22 3.02
CA GLU A 46 -4.33 1.30 2.19
C GLU A 46 -5.15 0.02 2.28
N PHE A 47 -6.47 0.16 2.27
CA PHE A 47 -7.37 -0.94 2.04
C PHE A 47 -8.30 -0.63 0.86
N HIS A 48 -8.61 -1.66 0.08
CA HIS A 48 -9.34 -1.56 -1.18
C HIS A 48 -10.57 -2.46 -1.15
N THR A 49 -11.65 -2.00 -1.81
CA THR A 49 -12.78 -2.83 -2.17
C THR A 49 -12.90 -2.93 -3.68
N ILE A 50 -13.42 -4.03 -4.20
CA ILE A 50 -13.76 -4.14 -5.61
C ILE A 50 -15.05 -3.36 -5.85
N GLU A 51 -14.96 -2.35 -6.71
CA GLU A 51 -16.08 -1.50 -7.10
C GLU A 51 -16.62 -1.87 -8.50
N ASP A 52 -15.71 -2.21 -9.42
CA ASP A 52 -16.04 -2.59 -10.80
C ASP A 52 -15.37 -3.92 -11.15
N ARG A 53 -16.16 -4.99 -11.14
CA ARG A 53 -15.67 -6.34 -11.44
C ARG A 53 -15.31 -6.53 -12.91
N ASP A 54 -15.95 -5.81 -13.82
CA ASP A 54 -15.68 -5.97 -15.25
C ASP A 54 -14.39 -5.22 -15.63
N ALA A 55 -14.16 -4.04 -15.08
CA ALA A 55 -12.86 -3.38 -15.16
C ALA A 55 -11.74 -4.26 -14.54
N ALA A 56 -11.99 -4.88 -13.37
CA ALA A 56 -11.03 -5.77 -12.74
C ALA A 56 -10.71 -7.00 -13.61
N LYS A 57 -11.69 -7.60 -14.29
CA LYS A 57 -11.46 -8.72 -15.21
C LYS A 57 -10.63 -8.33 -16.43
N ALA A 58 -10.76 -7.09 -16.90
CA ALA A 58 -10.11 -6.61 -18.12
C ALA A 58 -8.59 -6.49 -18.00
N THR A 59 -8.04 -6.30 -16.81
CA THR A 59 -6.63 -6.06 -16.58
C THR A 59 -5.93 -7.19 -15.83
N GLU A 60 -4.60 -7.25 -15.92
CA GLU A 60 -3.84 -8.22 -15.11
C GLU A 60 -3.90 -7.89 -13.62
N THR A 61 -3.72 -6.61 -13.26
CA THR A 61 -3.80 -6.14 -11.88
C THR A 61 -5.17 -6.45 -11.27
N GLY A 62 -6.26 -6.14 -11.98
CA GLY A 62 -7.61 -6.44 -11.49
C GLY A 62 -7.87 -7.93 -11.33
N ARG A 63 -7.40 -8.79 -12.26
CA ARG A 63 -7.49 -10.25 -12.09
C ARG A 63 -6.73 -10.76 -10.86
N ARG A 64 -5.59 -10.12 -10.50
CA ARG A 64 -4.87 -10.42 -9.25
C ARG A 64 -5.71 -10.07 -8.04
N VAL A 65 -6.34 -8.89 -8.02
CA VAL A 65 -7.22 -8.45 -6.93
C VAL A 65 -8.41 -9.42 -6.77
N LEU A 66 -9.04 -9.84 -7.88
CA LEU A 66 -10.11 -10.83 -7.86
C LEU A 66 -9.65 -12.21 -7.33
N ALA A 67 -8.39 -12.59 -7.55
CA ALA A 67 -7.84 -13.80 -6.98
C ALA A 67 -7.63 -13.69 -5.46
N VAL A 68 -7.17 -12.53 -4.98
CA VAL A 68 -7.04 -12.24 -3.53
C VAL A 68 -8.42 -12.27 -2.86
N GLU A 69 -9.44 -11.66 -3.47
CA GLU A 69 -10.81 -11.71 -2.95
C GLU A 69 -11.31 -13.16 -2.80
N ARG A 70 -11.13 -13.99 -3.83
CA ARG A 70 -11.52 -15.43 -3.78
C ARG A 70 -10.79 -16.20 -2.69
N ALA A 71 -9.60 -15.77 -2.30
CA ALA A 71 -8.83 -16.34 -1.20
C ALA A 71 -9.23 -15.79 0.18
N GLY A 72 -10.23 -14.90 0.25
CA GLY A 72 -10.72 -14.32 1.51
C GLY A 72 -10.23 -12.90 1.80
N GLY A 73 -9.50 -12.27 0.88
CA GLY A 73 -8.96 -10.91 1.08
C GLY A 73 -7.69 -10.88 1.94
N GLY A 74 -7.46 -9.77 2.65
CA GLY A 74 -6.34 -9.58 3.57
C GLY A 74 -5.17 -8.80 2.99
N LEU A 75 -3.99 -8.92 3.60
CA LEU A 75 -2.75 -8.29 3.16
C LEU A 75 -2.27 -8.93 1.85
N PHE A 76 -2.02 -8.15 0.79
CA PHE A 76 -1.67 -8.74 -0.50
C PHE A 76 -0.60 -8.03 -1.30
N SER A 77 -0.31 -6.77 -0.99
CA SER A 77 0.68 -5.97 -1.72
C SER A 77 1.25 -4.88 -0.86
N TRP A 78 2.47 -4.48 -1.14
CA TRP A 78 3.14 -3.34 -0.52
C TRP A 78 4.07 -2.67 -1.52
N CYS A 79 4.46 -1.44 -1.24
CA CYS A 79 5.36 -0.69 -2.09
C CYS A 79 6.45 -0.01 -1.29
N VAL A 80 7.56 0.25 -1.97
CA VAL A 80 8.68 1.04 -1.44
C VAL A 80 8.76 2.33 -2.24
N ARG A 81 8.65 3.45 -1.55
CA ARG A 81 8.94 4.73 -2.16
C ARG A 81 10.43 4.90 -2.34
N VAL A 82 10.83 5.30 -3.53
CA VAL A 82 12.23 5.58 -3.88
C VAL A 82 12.39 7.00 -4.40
N GLU A 83 13.60 7.53 -4.32
CA GLU A 83 13.93 8.86 -4.85
C GLU A 83 14.32 8.80 -6.32
N ASP A 84 14.93 7.69 -6.74
CA ASP A 84 15.38 7.45 -8.12
C ASP A 84 14.80 6.14 -8.65
N LEU A 85 13.63 6.24 -9.30
CA LEU A 85 12.95 5.10 -9.88
C LEU A 85 13.64 4.61 -11.15
N GLU A 86 14.34 5.49 -11.87
CA GLU A 86 15.15 5.14 -13.04
C GLU A 86 16.31 4.22 -12.66
N ALA A 87 17.00 4.49 -11.56
CA ALA A 87 18.05 3.61 -11.06
C ALA A 87 17.51 2.22 -10.71
N VAL A 88 16.32 2.14 -10.08
CA VAL A 88 15.65 0.86 -9.80
C VAL A 88 15.28 0.13 -11.09
N SER A 89 14.67 0.84 -12.04
CA SER A 89 14.30 0.30 -13.36
C SER A 89 15.50 -0.30 -14.08
N ASN A 90 16.60 0.43 -14.14
CA ASN A 90 17.84 -0.02 -14.78
C ASN A 90 18.45 -1.23 -14.05
N ARG A 91 18.49 -1.23 -12.74
CA ARG A 91 19.02 -2.36 -11.93
C ARG A 91 18.23 -3.64 -12.14
N LEU A 92 16.91 -3.53 -12.21
CA LEU A 92 16.02 -4.68 -12.34
C LEU A 92 15.74 -5.07 -13.80
N GLY A 93 16.05 -4.21 -14.78
CA GLY A 93 15.70 -4.41 -16.18
C GLY A 93 14.20 -4.36 -16.46
N ILE A 94 13.44 -3.59 -15.67
CA ILE A 94 11.97 -3.52 -15.73
C ILE A 94 11.53 -2.10 -16.09
N GLN A 95 10.60 -2.01 -17.04
CA GLN A 95 10.05 -0.74 -17.50
C GLN A 95 9.31 0.00 -16.38
N ILE A 96 9.42 1.33 -16.38
CA ILE A 96 8.59 2.23 -15.58
C ILE A 96 7.22 2.38 -16.22
N PHE A 97 6.17 2.32 -15.39
CA PHE A 97 4.79 2.57 -15.78
C PHE A 97 4.29 3.86 -15.13
N ASP A 98 3.66 4.71 -15.94
CA ASP A 98 3.02 5.94 -15.50
C ASP A 98 1.54 5.70 -15.21
N TYR A 99 1.06 6.24 -14.10
CA TYR A 99 -0.34 6.20 -13.70
C TYR A 99 -0.83 7.59 -13.37
N THR A 100 -2.11 7.82 -13.67
CA THR A 100 -2.80 9.05 -13.32
C THR A 100 -4.17 8.70 -12.77
N THR A 101 -4.52 9.24 -11.62
CA THR A 101 -5.84 9.05 -11.01
C THR A 101 -6.54 10.39 -10.85
N PRO A 102 -7.79 10.51 -11.31
CA PRO A 102 -8.60 11.68 -11.03
C PRO A 102 -8.98 11.72 -9.55
N HIS A 103 -9.00 12.92 -8.99
CA HIS A 103 -9.45 13.18 -7.62
C HIS A 103 -10.77 13.96 -7.64
N GLY A 104 -11.54 13.83 -6.55
CA GLY A 104 -12.85 14.47 -6.41
C GLY A 104 -12.79 16.01 -6.36
N ASP A 105 -11.60 16.59 -6.19
CA ASP A 105 -11.34 18.05 -6.27
C ASP A 105 -11.11 18.56 -7.70
N GLY A 106 -11.30 17.71 -8.71
CA GLY A 106 -11.06 18.04 -10.13
C GLY A 106 -9.60 17.99 -10.56
N THR A 107 -8.68 17.68 -9.66
CA THR A 107 -7.26 17.49 -9.99
C THR A 107 -6.99 16.05 -10.42
N SER A 108 -5.85 15.86 -11.11
CA SER A 108 -5.30 14.52 -11.37
C SER A 108 -3.94 14.41 -10.70
N ARG A 109 -3.68 13.25 -10.11
CA ARG A 109 -2.39 12.97 -9.46
C ARG A 109 -1.72 11.81 -10.16
N GLY A 110 -0.48 12.04 -10.56
CA GLY A 110 0.34 11.04 -11.21
C GLY A 110 1.29 10.36 -10.23
N TRP A 111 1.60 9.12 -10.52
CA TRP A 111 2.66 8.36 -9.87
C TRP A 111 3.24 7.37 -10.87
N ARG A 112 4.49 6.97 -10.62
CA ARG A 112 5.17 6.01 -11.49
C ARG A 112 5.53 4.78 -10.68
N SER A 113 5.63 3.62 -11.32
CA SER A 113 6.06 2.40 -10.65
C SER A 113 6.94 1.49 -11.50
N VAL A 114 7.77 0.71 -10.80
CA VAL A 114 8.43 -0.48 -11.29
C VAL A 114 7.86 -1.67 -10.53
N SER A 115 7.21 -2.59 -11.24
CA SER A 115 6.53 -3.75 -10.65
C SER A 115 7.05 -5.04 -11.27
N GLY A 116 7.24 -6.06 -10.44
CA GLY A 116 7.76 -7.37 -10.84
C GLY A 116 6.89 -8.52 -10.37
N PRO A 117 7.50 -9.63 -9.92
CA PRO A 117 6.78 -10.79 -9.39
C PRO A 117 5.80 -10.41 -8.28
N ARG A 118 4.68 -11.14 -8.21
CA ARG A 118 3.51 -10.79 -7.36
C ARG A 118 3.80 -10.75 -5.86
N HIS A 119 4.74 -11.54 -5.41
CA HIS A 119 5.11 -11.67 -3.99
C HIS A 119 6.16 -10.65 -3.55
N LEU A 120 6.73 -9.90 -4.49
CA LEU A 120 7.69 -8.84 -4.23
C LEU A 120 6.99 -7.47 -4.22
N PRO A 121 7.53 -6.48 -3.49
CA PRO A 121 6.98 -5.13 -3.50
C PRO A 121 7.18 -4.46 -4.87
N PHE A 122 6.31 -3.53 -5.19
CA PHE A 122 6.59 -2.60 -6.28
C PHE A 122 7.28 -1.34 -5.74
N PHE A 123 8.07 -0.71 -6.59
CA PHE A 123 8.68 0.56 -6.28
C PHE A 123 7.85 1.69 -6.86
N ILE A 124 7.80 2.82 -6.17
CA ILE A 124 6.94 3.95 -6.53
C ILE A 124 7.66 5.27 -6.30
N ASP A 125 7.43 6.22 -7.21
CA ASP A 125 7.75 7.62 -7.02
C ASP A 125 6.61 8.55 -7.44
N TYR A 126 6.77 9.84 -7.18
CA TYR A 126 5.74 10.85 -7.39
C TYR A 126 6.34 12.15 -7.93
N PRO A 127 6.92 12.15 -9.14
CA PRO A 127 7.77 13.23 -9.64
C PRO A 127 7.04 14.58 -9.79
N HIS A 128 5.72 14.56 -9.94
CA HIS A 128 4.93 15.77 -10.28
C HIS A 128 3.95 16.21 -9.18
N ASN A 129 4.03 15.63 -7.98
CA ASN A 129 3.02 15.86 -6.96
C ASN A 129 3.35 16.97 -5.93
N GLY A 130 4.34 17.83 -6.19
CA GLY A 130 4.70 18.95 -5.32
C GLY A 130 4.95 18.50 -3.88
N ASP A 131 4.51 19.28 -2.89
CA ASP A 131 4.66 18.96 -1.48
C ASP A 131 3.76 17.80 -1.05
N ARG A 132 4.18 16.58 -1.36
CA ARG A 132 3.46 15.36 -0.97
C ARG A 132 3.52 15.10 0.55
N VAL A 133 4.67 15.34 1.17
CA VAL A 133 4.84 15.10 2.61
C VAL A 133 3.91 16.01 3.41
N GLY A 134 3.80 17.28 3.03
CA GLY A 134 2.85 18.21 3.64
C GLY A 134 1.40 17.77 3.47
N ARG A 135 1.02 17.27 2.28
CA ARG A 135 -0.34 16.73 2.06
C ARG A 135 -0.63 15.49 2.91
N TRP A 136 0.33 14.56 3.06
CA TRP A 136 0.17 13.39 3.93
C TRP A 136 0.08 13.80 5.40
N ARG A 137 0.86 14.79 5.83
CA ARG A 137 0.77 15.36 7.18
C ARG A 137 -0.60 15.99 7.42
N ALA A 138 -1.10 16.78 6.49
CA ALA A 138 -2.44 17.37 6.57
C ALA A 138 -3.54 16.30 6.60
N MET A 139 -3.39 15.21 5.85
CA MET A 139 -4.31 14.07 5.91
C MET A 139 -4.24 13.38 7.28
N TYR A 140 -3.05 13.11 7.79
CA TYR A 140 -2.83 12.52 9.11
C TYR A 140 -3.55 13.31 10.22
N GLU A 141 -3.43 14.64 10.19
CA GLU A 141 -4.10 15.51 11.16
C GLU A 141 -5.63 15.49 11.01
N ARG A 142 -6.13 15.45 9.77
CA ARG A 142 -7.55 15.54 9.44
C ARG A 142 -8.34 14.28 9.75
N VAL A 143 -7.76 13.07 9.57
CA VAL A 143 -8.50 11.80 9.73
C VAL A 143 -8.84 11.48 11.19
N GLY A 144 -8.30 12.24 12.15
CA GLY A 144 -8.65 12.14 13.55
C GLY A 144 -8.27 10.79 14.18
N HIS A 145 -7.00 10.42 14.08
CA HIS A 145 -6.46 9.28 14.85
C HIS A 145 -6.63 9.50 16.36
N THR A 146 -6.89 8.42 17.08
CA THR A 146 -6.91 8.42 18.56
C THR A 146 -5.71 7.71 19.17
N SER A 147 -4.97 6.93 18.37
CA SER A 147 -3.78 6.15 18.80
C SER A 147 -2.44 6.81 18.48
N SER A 148 -2.42 7.95 17.78
CA SER A 148 -1.19 8.62 17.30
C SER A 148 -0.24 7.63 16.60
N PRO A 149 -0.64 7.01 15.48
CA PRO A 149 0.19 6.00 14.82
C PRO A 149 1.47 6.64 14.28
N GLY A 150 2.60 6.00 14.56
CA GLY A 150 3.90 6.29 13.96
C GLY A 150 4.04 5.64 12.57
N SER A 151 5.26 5.25 12.22
CA SER A 151 5.55 4.51 10.99
C SER A 151 5.41 3.00 11.21
N PHE A 152 5.71 2.22 10.17
CA PHE A 152 5.83 0.77 10.31
C PHE A 152 7.03 0.42 11.19
N SER A 153 6.80 -0.37 12.24
CA SER A 153 7.86 -0.90 13.10
C SER A 153 8.36 -2.27 12.64
N GLU A 154 7.51 -3.05 11.98
CA GLU A 154 7.89 -4.33 11.38
C GLU A 154 6.91 -4.71 10.24
N LEU A 155 7.46 -5.31 9.19
CA LEU A 155 6.70 -6.00 8.15
C LEU A 155 7.17 -7.46 8.12
N THR A 156 6.32 -8.40 8.53
CA THR A 156 6.63 -9.83 8.49
C THR A 156 6.24 -10.41 7.14
N ILE A 157 7.22 -10.99 6.45
CA ILE A 157 7.10 -11.57 5.11
C ILE A 157 7.45 -13.05 5.16
N SER A 158 6.63 -13.89 4.55
CA SER A 158 6.97 -15.29 4.30
C SER A 158 7.50 -15.48 2.89
N GLY A 159 8.48 -16.38 2.73
CA GLY A 159 9.10 -16.69 1.45
C GLY A 159 10.63 -16.64 1.48
N SER A 160 11.24 -16.39 0.33
CA SER A 160 12.69 -16.34 0.18
C SER A 160 13.25 -14.98 0.60
N GLU A 161 13.94 -14.94 1.74
CA GLU A 161 14.67 -13.76 2.20
C GLU A 161 15.68 -13.28 1.15
N ARG A 162 16.46 -14.20 0.58
CA ARG A 162 17.47 -13.87 -0.44
C ARG A 162 16.85 -13.19 -1.65
N GLU A 163 15.76 -13.74 -2.19
CA GLU A 163 15.07 -13.16 -3.34
C GLU A 163 14.56 -11.75 -3.03
N MET A 164 14.00 -11.55 -1.84
CA MET A 164 13.52 -10.25 -1.39
C MET A 164 14.65 -9.23 -1.26
N LEU A 165 15.78 -9.61 -0.67
CA LEU A 165 16.94 -8.73 -0.51
C LEU A 165 17.59 -8.39 -1.86
N ASP A 166 17.72 -9.38 -2.77
CA ASP A 166 18.23 -9.16 -4.13
C ASP A 166 17.29 -8.20 -4.90
N TRP A 167 15.98 -8.30 -4.70
CA TRP A 167 14.98 -7.42 -5.31
C TRP A 167 15.03 -5.99 -4.77
N LEU A 168 15.05 -5.84 -3.47
CA LEU A 168 15.06 -4.52 -2.81
C LEU A 168 16.37 -3.76 -3.06
N GLY A 169 17.50 -4.46 -3.07
CA GLY A 169 18.81 -3.85 -2.99
C GLY A 169 19.12 -3.34 -1.57
N PRO A 170 20.12 -2.47 -1.39
CA PRO A 170 20.44 -1.89 -0.07
C PRO A 170 19.25 -1.11 0.51
N HIS A 171 18.84 -1.42 1.73
CA HIS A 171 17.72 -0.79 2.42
C HIS A 171 17.87 -0.88 3.94
N ASP A 172 17.08 -0.07 4.65
CA ASP A 172 16.91 -0.06 6.11
C ASP A 172 15.46 -0.38 6.54
N LEU A 173 14.69 -1.04 5.67
CA LEU A 173 13.30 -1.38 5.94
C LEU A 173 13.19 -2.39 7.10
N PRO A 174 12.20 -2.26 7.99
CA PRO A 174 12.02 -3.11 9.16
C PRO A 174 11.38 -4.46 8.76
N LEU A 175 12.10 -5.29 8.02
CA LEU A 175 11.61 -6.57 7.53
C LEU A 175 11.96 -7.71 8.49
N ARG A 176 11.00 -8.60 8.68
CA ARG A 176 11.17 -9.89 9.35
C ARG A 176 10.76 -11.00 8.41
N PHE A 177 11.60 -12.02 8.28
CA PHE A 177 11.34 -13.18 7.43
C PHE A 177 10.91 -14.39 8.25
N VAL A 178 9.91 -15.10 7.73
CA VAL A 178 9.40 -16.35 8.30
C VAL A 178 9.25 -17.41 7.22
N ALA A 179 9.32 -18.69 7.61
CA ALA A 179 9.05 -19.77 6.67
C ALA A 179 7.56 -19.82 6.32
N GLY A 180 7.25 -20.12 5.06
CA GLY A 180 5.86 -20.24 4.58
C GLY A 180 5.71 -19.99 3.11
N SER A 181 4.47 -19.99 2.62
CA SER A 181 4.12 -19.56 1.28
C SER A 181 4.37 -18.06 1.13
N GLN A 182 4.84 -17.64 -0.05
CA GLN A 182 5.21 -16.24 -0.31
C GLN A 182 4.05 -15.26 -0.06
N GLY A 183 4.28 -14.23 0.75
CA GLY A 183 3.29 -13.19 1.02
C GLY A 183 3.60 -12.35 2.26
N ILE A 184 2.74 -11.38 2.51
CA ILE A 184 2.76 -10.54 3.70
C ILE A 184 1.94 -11.25 4.77
N CYS A 185 2.54 -11.48 5.94
CA CYS A 185 1.88 -12.17 7.05
C CYS A 185 1.33 -11.21 8.10
N GLU A 186 2.08 -10.15 8.38
CA GLU A 186 1.77 -9.23 9.47
C GLU A 186 2.39 -7.86 9.21
N VAL A 187 1.69 -6.83 9.62
CA VAL A 187 2.17 -5.44 9.63
C VAL A 187 2.10 -4.92 11.05
N ARG A 188 3.19 -4.38 11.56
CA ARG A 188 3.25 -3.68 12.85
C ARG A 188 3.40 -2.18 12.62
N ILE A 189 2.61 -1.42 13.35
CA ILE A 189 2.62 0.04 13.32
C ILE A 189 2.96 0.53 14.72
N ALA A 190 4.03 1.30 14.85
CA ALA A 190 4.43 1.88 16.12
C ALA A 190 3.35 2.85 16.65
N THR A 191 3.07 2.81 17.96
CA THR A 191 2.28 3.83 18.64
C THR A 191 2.88 4.17 20.00
N ARG A 192 2.37 5.21 20.64
CA ARG A 192 2.83 5.58 21.99
C ARG A 192 2.54 4.51 23.05
N SER A 193 1.55 3.67 22.81
CA SER A 193 1.12 2.61 23.74
C SER A 193 1.62 1.21 23.39
N GLY A 194 2.47 1.09 22.38
CA GLY A 194 2.97 -0.17 21.84
C GLY A 194 2.56 -0.39 20.39
N ASP A 195 2.97 -1.48 19.78
CA ASP A 195 2.70 -1.76 18.38
C ASP A 195 1.26 -2.22 18.14
N LEU A 196 0.62 -1.65 17.13
CA LEU A 196 -0.59 -2.22 16.54
C LEU A 196 -0.21 -3.32 15.56
N VAL A 197 -0.96 -4.42 15.58
CA VAL A 197 -0.69 -5.59 14.73
C VAL A 197 -1.88 -5.85 13.82
N ILE A 198 -1.63 -5.86 12.50
CA ILE A 198 -2.63 -6.16 11.45
C ILE A 198 -2.19 -7.44 10.73
N ARG A 199 -3.11 -8.39 10.59
CA ARG A 199 -2.91 -9.67 9.90
C ARG A 199 -3.90 -9.87 8.78
#